data_4ec3a7bc7c356704a1dae998acf3cdf1
#
_entry.id   4ec3a7bc7c356704a1dae998acf3cdf1
#
_cell.length_a   1.000
_cell.length_b   1.000
_cell.length_c   1.000
_cell.angle_alpha   90.00
_cell.angle_beta   90.00
_cell.angle_gamma   90.00
#
_symmetry.space_group_name_H-M   'P 1'
#
loop_
_entity.id
_entity.type
_entity.pdbx_description
1 polymer ?
#
loop_
_entity_poly.entity_id
_entity_poly.type
_entity_poly.pdbx_seq_one_letter_code
_entity_poly.pdbx_strand_id
1 'polypeptide(L)'
;MSVKQTESKITALYERLSRDDDNAGDSNSIVNQKKYLESYAQQRGYTNCRHYTDDGWSGGNFERPAWKQLVADIEAGKVAHVIVKDMSRAGRDYLQTGFYTEVFFRQHGVHFVAIANGVDSDDQNSNEFAPFLNIMNEWYLRDLSRKQKTAIRVKGESGKPTTNCAIYGYKKDPENKYHWLIDEEAAAVVRRIFQLTIEGKGPYDIARILFDDKINTPAVYFGKQNKGIWKSKEEFSNPYNWSGYVVGQILSKPEYMGHTVNFRSHKQSYKDKNAVMNPKEDWLIFEDTHEAIVDRETWELAQKLRKTPKRIDTLGEANPLTGLLYCADCGEKMYNHRSRGGTENNPYPSDFYDCSTYTLAHQKRTHACSGHYIRSKVLRELILETIRAASTFAISDRDAFLEKVRSASQLQQAEAAKDAKRKLSKDKKRIAELDTIIKKLYESFAVGRITGER
;
A
#
# COMPACT_ATOMS: atom_id res chain seq x y z
N MET A 1 -48.88 -0.45 47.74
CA MET A 1 -48.63 -1.25 46.55
C MET A 1 -48.16 -0.30 45.45
N SER A 2 -46.87 -0.26 45.20
CA SER A 2 -46.25 0.57 44.15
C SER A 2 -46.58 -0.05 42.80
N VAL A 3 -47.33 0.67 41.96
CA VAL A 3 -47.59 0.31 40.59
C VAL A 3 -46.26 0.46 39.83
N LYS A 4 -45.56 -0.64 39.53
CA LYS A 4 -44.46 -0.63 38.56
C LYS A 4 -45.06 -0.17 37.25
N GLN A 5 -44.74 1.04 36.82
CA GLN A 5 -44.90 1.48 35.43
C GLN A 5 -44.08 0.53 34.57
N THR A 6 -44.75 -0.31 33.82
CA THR A 6 -44.14 -1.10 32.73
C THR A 6 -43.72 -0.07 31.68
N GLU A 7 -42.43 0.32 31.65
CA GLU A 7 -41.88 1.12 30.56
C GLU A 7 -42.19 0.40 29.24
N SER A 8 -42.91 1.06 28.34
CA SER A 8 -43.21 0.52 27.02
C SER A 8 -41.89 0.33 26.28
N LYS A 9 -41.66 -0.91 25.82
CA LYS A 9 -40.45 -1.25 25.06
C LYS A 9 -40.31 -0.34 23.83
N ILE A 10 -39.07 -0.10 23.39
CA ILE A 10 -38.71 0.77 22.29
C ILE A 10 -39.10 0.13 20.95
N THR A 11 -39.67 0.92 20.04
CA THR A 11 -39.73 0.68 18.62
C THR A 11 -38.53 1.37 17.96
N ALA A 12 -37.53 0.58 17.57
CA ALA A 12 -36.32 1.09 16.97
C ALA A 12 -36.52 1.37 15.46
N LEU A 13 -36.33 2.59 15.05
CA LEU A 13 -36.31 3.02 13.65
C LEU A 13 -34.86 3.12 13.23
N TYR A 14 -34.41 2.25 12.32
CA TYR A 14 -33.00 2.22 11.93
C TYR A 14 -32.80 2.75 10.50
N GLU A 15 -31.94 3.76 10.39
CA GLU A 15 -31.58 4.42 9.14
C GLU A 15 -30.09 4.30 8.86
N ARG A 16 -29.77 4.11 7.58
CA ARG A 16 -28.38 4.08 7.11
C ARG A 16 -28.23 4.71 5.73
N LEU A 17 -27.21 5.54 5.58
CA LEU A 17 -26.76 6.06 4.28
C LEU A 17 -25.26 5.78 4.12
N SER A 18 -24.84 5.31 2.96
CA SER A 18 -23.42 5.16 2.62
C SER A 18 -22.96 6.36 1.80
N ARG A 19 -21.66 6.68 1.83
CA ARG A 19 -21.07 7.74 1.00
C ARG A 19 -21.27 7.52 -0.50
N ASP A 20 -21.50 6.28 -0.92
CA ASP A 20 -21.75 5.93 -2.32
C ASP A 20 -23.23 6.14 -2.73
N ASP A 21 -24.14 6.26 -1.75
CA ASP A 21 -25.57 6.48 -1.99
C ASP A 21 -25.93 7.98 -2.15
N ASP A 22 -24.99 8.91 -1.90
CA ASP A 22 -25.19 10.37 -2.02
C ASP A 22 -25.56 10.84 -3.45
N ASN A 23 -25.30 10.01 -4.45
CA ASN A 23 -25.62 10.29 -5.86
C ASN A 23 -27.04 9.85 -6.29
N ALA A 24 -27.84 9.28 -5.42
CA ALA A 24 -29.11 8.64 -5.75
C ALA A 24 -30.36 9.46 -5.37
N GLY A 25 -30.30 10.78 -5.47
CA GLY A 25 -31.45 11.69 -5.30
C GLY A 25 -32.06 11.77 -3.90
N ASP A 26 -32.95 12.73 -3.71
CA ASP A 26 -33.58 13.09 -2.40
C ASP A 26 -34.29 11.94 -1.65
N SER A 27 -34.71 10.87 -2.34
CA SER A 27 -35.43 9.75 -1.70
C SER A 27 -34.55 8.87 -0.77
N ASN A 28 -33.25 8.97 -0.85
CA ASN A 28 -32.30 8.18 -0.06
C ASN A 28 -31.66 8.92 1.09
N SER A 29 -31.93 10.20 1.27
CA SER A 29 -31.40 10.97 2.40
C SER A 29 -31.88 10.41 3.75
N ILE A 30 -31.06 10.54 4.79
CA ILE A 30 -31.43 10.14 6.17
C ILE A 30 -32.71 10.81 6.62
N VAL A 31 -32.92 12.08 6.27
CA VAL A 31 -34.13 12.82 6.64
C VAL A 31 -35.39 12.18 6.04
N ASN A 32 -35.35 11.79 4.76
CA ASN A 32 -36.45 11.14 4.10
C ASN A 32 -36.70 9.73 4.65
N GLN A 33 -35.64 8.99 5.01
CA GLN A 33 -35.78 7.69 5.68
C GLN A 33 -36.46 7.84 7.03
N LYS A 34 -36.10 8.82 7.86
CA LYS A 34 -36.73 9.10 9.17
C LYS A 34 -38.22 9.36 9.01
N LYS A 35 -38.60 10.32 8.16
CA LYS A 35 -40.00 10.63 7.89
C LYS A 35 -40.80 9.41 7.41
N TYR A 36 -40.21 8.61 6.54
CA TYR A 36 -40.85 7.40 6.01
C TYR A 36 -41.10 6.36 7.10
N LEU A 37 -40.11 6.11 7.98
CA LEU A 37 -40.23 5.16 9.10
C LEU A 37 -41.20 5.66 10.16
N GLU A 38 -41.19 6.95 10.49
CA GLU A 38 -42.12 7.58 11.43
C GLU A 38 -43.58 7.46 10.92
N SER A 39 -43.81 7.78 9.64
CA SER A 39 -45.13 7.64 9.02
C SER A 39 -45.65 6.21 9.08
N TYR A 40 -44.80 5.23 8.76
CA TYR A 40 -45.17 3.82 8.86
C TYR A 40 -45.46 3.41 10.29
N ALA A 41 -44.61 3.78 11.25
CA ALA A 41 -44.80 3.48 12.66
C ALA A 41 -46.13 4.06 13.19
N GLN A 42 -46.43 5.31 12.83
CA GLN A 42 -47.70 5.95 13.22
C GLN A 42 -48.93 5.25 12.60
N GLN A 43 -48.87 4.92 11.30
CA GLN A 43 -49.97 4.22 10.63
C GLN A 43 -50.27 2.82 11.21
N ARG A 44 -49.25 2.15 11.70
CA ARG A 44 -49.35 0.81 12.30
C ARG A 44 -49.54 0.82 13.84
N GLY A 45 -49.59 2.05 14.47
CA GLY A 45 -49.84 2.17 15.90
C GLY A 45 -48.65 1.83 16.79
N TYR A 46 -47.43 1.81 16.23
CA TYR A 46 -46.23 1.64 17.04
C TYR A 46 -45.96 2.84 17.91
N THR A 47 -45.62 2.63 19.17
CA THR A 47 -45.35 3.67 20.18
C THR A 47 -43.87 3.62 20.62
N ASN A 48 -43.44 4.65 21.36
CA ASN A 48 -42.07 4.76 21.88
C ASN A 48 -40.99 4.59 20.79
N CYS A 49 -41.16 5.31 19.67
CA CYS A 49 -40.22 5.26 18.55
C CYS A 49 -38.90 5.96 18.89
N ARG A 50 -37.78 5.30 18.60
CA ARG A 50 -36.43 5.83 18.76
C ARG A 50 -35.60 5.59 17.51
N HIS A 51 -34.92 6.65 17.01
CA HIS A 51 -34.04 6.56 15.84
C HIS A 51 -32.65 6.04 16.20
N TYR A 52 -32.13 5.15 15.36
CA TYR A 52 -30.76 4.65 15.35
C TYR A 52 -30.18 4.92 13.97
N THR A 53 -29.28 5.91 13.88
CA THR A 53 -28.85 6.45 12.60
C THR A 53 -27.34 6.25 12.38
N ASP A 54 -26.95 5.56 11.29
CA ASP A 54 -25.59 5.41 10.82
C ASP A 54 -25.41 6.13 9.47
N ASP A 55 -25.03 7.41 9.53
CA ASP A 55 -24.75 8.23 8.36
C ASP A 55 -23.29 8.05 7.89
N GLY A 56 -23.07 7.91 6.59
CA GLY A 56 -21.74 7.69 5.99
C GLY A 56 -21.16 6.27 6.17
N TRP A 57 -21.95 5.31 6.65
CA TRP A 57 -21.50 3.93 6.91
C TRP A 57 -21.95 2.94 5.82
N SER A 58 -21.03 2.09 5.38
CA SER A 58 -21.32 1.02 4.43
C SER A 58 -22.19 -0.08 5.04
N GLY A 59 -23.07 -0.69 4.23
CA GLY A 59 -23.86 -1.86 4.62
C GLY A 59 -23.07 -3.20 4.64
N GLY A 60 -21.81 -3.19 4.25
CA GLY A 60 -20.98 -4.40 4.11
C GLY A 60 -20.45 -4.99 5.42
N ASN A 61 -20.61 -4.31 6.57
CA ASN A 61 -20.27 -4.82 7.89
C ASN A 61 -21.23 -4.27 8.95
N PHE A 62 -21.19 -4.86 10.15
CA PHE A 62 -22.03 -4.46 11.28
C PHE A 62 -21.26 -3.73 12.38
N GLU A 63 -20.05 -3.25 12.11
CA GLU A 63 -19.21 -2.46 13.03
C GLU A 63 -19.64 -0.98 13.12
N ARG A 64 -20.95 -0.72 12.98
CA ARG A 64 -21.55 0.61 12.92
C ARG A 64 -21.98 1.06 14.32
N PRO A 65 -21.73 2.31 14.72
CA PRO A 65 -22.03 2.77 16.09
C PRO A 65 -23.50 2.66 16.49
N ALA A 66 -24.44 3.14 15.65
CA ALA A 66 -25.85 3.07 15.97
C ALA A 66 -26.39 1.65 15.91
N TRP A 67 -25.86 0.79 15.01
CA TRP A 67 -26.21 -0.64 15.00
C TRP A 67 -25.75 -1.34 16.28
N LYS A 68 -24.53 -1.09 16.75
CA LYS A 68 -24.02 -1.65 18.01
C LYS A 68 -24.85 -1.22 19.21
N GLN A 69 -25.25 0.06 19.23
CA GLN A 69 -26.15 0.58 20.26
C GLN A 69 -27.52 -0.13 20.22
N LEU A 70 -28.08 -0.33 19.03
CA LEU A 70 -29.33 -1.07 18.83
C LEU A 70 -29.21 -2.50 19.37
N VAL A 71 -28.14 -3.21 19.02
CA VAL A 71 -27.87 -4.59 19.48
C VAL A 71 -27.78 -4.62 21.01
N ALA A 72 -27.04 -3.70 21.63
CA ALA A 72 -26.92 -3.61 23.08
C ALA A 72 -28.28 -3.34 23.77
N ASP A 73 -29.12 -2.47 23.20
CA ASP A 73 -30.46 -2.19 23.73
C ASP A 73 -31.41 -3.38 23.54
N ILE A 74 -31.23 -4.20 22.49
CA ILE A 74 -31.95 -5.47 22.30
C ILE A 74 -31.52 -6.50 23.35
N GLU A 75 -30.20 -6.69 23.54
CA GLU A 75 -29.69 -7.63 24.56
C GLU A 75 -30.14 -7.23 25.98
N ALA A 76 -30.28 -5.93 26.23
CA ALA A 76 -30.82 -5.41 27.48
C ALA A 76 -32.39 -5.59 27.61
N GLY A 77 -33.04 -6.16 26.58
CA GLY A 77 -34.49 -6.42 26.58
C GLY A 77 -35.36 -5.16 26.45
N LYS A 78 -34.81 -4.04 26.05
CA LYS A 78 -35.49 -2.72 25.95
C LYS A 78 -36.26 -2.54 24.66
N VAL A 79 -35.93 -3.29 23.57
CA VAL A 79 -36.50 -3.14 22.23
C VAL A 79 -37.53 -4.21 21.97
N ALA A 80 -38.68 -3.81 21.41
CA ALA A 80 -39.72 -4.76 20.95
C ALA A 80 -39.76 -4.90 19.45
N HIS A 81 -39.51 -3.80 18.71
CA HIS A 81 -39.62 -3.76 17.26
C HIS A 81 -38.40 -3.11 16.65
N VAL A 82 -37.95 -3.63 15.51
CA VAL A 82 -36.91 -3.02 14.65
C VAL A 82 -37.51 -2.81 13.26
N ILE A 83 -37.59 -1.56 12.82
CA ILE A 83 -38.16 -1.18 11.54
C ILE A 83 -37.09 -0.55 10.67
N VAL A 84 -36.92 -1.04 9.45
CA VAL A 84 -35.99 -0.51 8.45
C VAL A 84 -36.74 -0.18 7.15
N LYS A 85 -36.23 0.77 6.36
CA LYS A 85 -36.80 1.06 5.05
C LYS A 85 -36.78 -0.17 4.13
N ASP A 86 -35.63 -0.81 4.02
CA ASP A 86 -35.40 -2.02 3.23
C ASP A 86 -34.28 -2.86 3.86
N MET A 87 -34.17 -4.13 3.45
CA MET A 87 -33.15 -5.07 3.93
C MET A 87 -31.72 -4.55 3.78
N SER A 88 -31.44 -3.76 2.73
CA SER A 88 -30.10 -3.23 2.49
C SER A 88 -29.68 -2.20 3.54
N ARG A 89 -30.63 -1.56 4.25
CA ARG A 89 -30.36 -0.65 5.35
C ARG A 89 -29.90 -1.42 6.58
N ALA A 90 -30.52 -2.56 6.87
CA ALA A 90 -30.05 -3.47 7.93
C ALA A 90 -28.64 -3.97 7.63
N GLY A 91 -28.41 -4.53 6.44
CA GLY A 91 -27.10 -5.00 6.02
C GLY A 91 -27.07 -5.51 4.59
N ARG A 92 -25.86 -5.62 4.01
CA ARG A 92 -25.62 -6.19 2.69
C ARG A 92 -24.79 -7.48 2.75
N ASP A 93 -24.31 -7.88 3.94
CA ASP A 93 -23.66 -9.17 4.14
C ASP A 93 -24.71 -10.24 4.43
N TYR A 94 -24.79 -11.24 3.56
CA TYR A 94 -25.81 -12.30 3.65
C TYR A 94 -25.79 -13.03 4.98
N LEU A 95 -24.61 -13.49 5.42
CA LEU A 95 -24.50 -14.30 6.64
C LEU A 95 -24.84 -13.50 7.89
N GLN A 96 -24.31 -12.28 8.00
CA GLN A 96 -24.55 -11.43 9.16
C GLN A 96 -25.99 -10.89 9.19
N THR A 97 -26.53 -10.47 8.06
CA THR A 97 -27.92 -9.99 7.97
C THR A 97 -28.89 -11.12 8.31
N GLY A 98 -28.67 -12.32 7.73
CA GLY A 98 -29.48 -13.51 8.06
C GLY A 98 -29.37 -13.88 9.54
N PHE A 99 -28.18 -13.87 10.12
CA PHE A 99 -28.00 -14.11 11.54
C PHE A 99 -28.85 -13.17 12.41
N TYR A 100 -28.81 -11.86 12.13
CA TYR A 100 -29.60 -10.89 12.90
C TYR A 100 -31.09 -11.06 12.69
N THR A 101 -31.59 -11.24 11.46
CA THR A 101 -33.02 -11.26 11.16
C THR A 101 -33.65 -12.61 11.48
N GLU A 102 -32.97 -13.74 11.29
CA GLU A 102 -33.51 -15.07 11.44
C GLU A 102 -33.22 -15.71 12.80
N VAL A 103 -32.11 -15.34 13.45
CA VAL A 103 -31.66 -15.93 14.71
C VAL A 103 -31.73 -14.93 15.84
N PHE A 104 -30.96 -13.84 15.77
CA PHE A 104 -30.75 -12.93 16.89
C PHE A 104 -32.04 -12.21 17.32
N PHE A 105 -32.80 -11.61 16.41
CA PHE A 105 -34.06 -10.91 16.75
C PHE A 105 -35.10 -11.85 17.29
N ARG A 106 -35.22 -13.08 16.72
CA ARG A 106 -36.14 -14.10 17.23
C ARG A 106 -35.77 -14.57 18.62
N GLN A 107 -34.49 -14.81 18.90
CA GLN A 107 -34.04 -15.23 20.25
C GLN A 107 -34.36 -14.20 21.32
N HIS A 108 -34.38 -12.90 20.97
CA HIS A 108 -34.68 -11.81 21.90
C HIS A 108 -36.17 -11.39 21.85
N GLY A 109 -37.00 -12.06 21.07
CA GLY A 109 -38.41 -11.72 20.93
C GLY A 109 -38.67 -10.36 20.31
N VAL A 110 -37.80 -9.95 19.38
CA VAL A 110 -37.86 -8.67 18.66
C VAL A 110 -38.53 -8.90 17.31
N HIS A 111 -39.57 -8.13 17.04
CA HIS A 111 -40.27 -8.12 15.76
C HIS A 111 -39.49 -7.24 14.75
N PHE A 112 -39.18 -7.81 13.58
CA PHE A 112 -38.41 -7.14 12.53
C PHE A 112 -39.24 -6.87 11.29
N VAL A 113 -39.19 -5.62 10.79
CA VAL A 113 -39.94 -5.21 9.59
C VAL A 113 -39.00 -4.49 8.60
N ALA A 114 -38.97 -4.93 7.33
CA ALA A 114 -38.35 -4.21 6.22
C ALA A 114 -39.44 -3.79 5.22
N ILE A 115 -39.85 -2.52 5.29
CA ILE A 115 -41.09 -2.00 4.68
C ILE A 115 -41.10 -2.22 3.16
N ALA A 116 -40.07 -1.71 2.44
CA ALA A 116 -40.03 -1.75 0.99
C ALA A 116 -39.87 -3.17 0.40
N ASN A 117 -39.43 -4.13 1.21
CA ASN A 117 -39.30 -5.52 0.79
C ASN A 117 -40.50 -6.37 1.17
N GLY A 118 -41.46 -5.84 1.93
CA GLY A 118 -42.59 -6.60 2.46
C GLY A 118 -42.19 -7.70 3.43
N VAL A 119 -41.01 -7.57 4.10
CA VAL A 119 -40.53 -8.54 5.08
C VAL A 119 -41.06 -8.14 6.44
N ASP A 120 -41.75 -9.06 7.07
CA ASP A 120 -42.32 -8.95 8.42
C ASP A 120 -42.07 -10.26 9.17
N SER A 121 -41.35 -10.22 10.30
CA SER A 121 -40.95 -11.46 11.01
C SER A 121 -42.13 -12.19 11.63
N ASP A 122 -43.28 -11.57 11.82
CA ASP A 122 -44.49 -12.17 12.34
C ASP A 122 -45.38 -12.77 11.23
N ASP A 123 -45.12 -12.43 9.95
CA ASP A 123 -45.82 -13.03 8.81
C ASP A 123 -45.01 -14.18 8.21
N GLN A 124 -45.52 -15.41 8.34
CA GLN A 124 -44.86 -16.63 7.87
C GLN A 124 -44.59 -16.62 6.37
N ASN A 125 -45.45 -16.01 5.54
CA ASN A 125 -45.28 -15.97 4.08
C ASN A 125 -44.20 -14.98 3.65
N SER A 126 -43.98 -13.91 4.39
CA SER A 126 -42.94 -12.91 4.09
C SER A 126 -41.52 -13.40 4.42
N ASN A 127 -41.40 -14.32 5.37
CA ASN A 127 -40.11 -14.85 5.83
C ASN A 127 -39.43 -15.81 4.83
N GLU A 128 -40.19 -16.48 3.96
CA GLU A 128 -39.63 -17.40 2.96
C GLU A 128 -38.79 -16.67 1.89
N PHE A 129 -39.05 -15.38 1.62
CA PHE A 129 -38.34 -14.58 0.63
C PHE A 129 -37.13 -13.83 1.21
N ALA A 130 -37.00 -13.64 2.51
CA ALA A 130 -35.91 -12.89 3.13
C ALA A 130 -34.51 -13.46 2.81
N PRO A 131 -34.26 -14.79 2.86
CA PRO A 131 -32.99 -15.38 2.46
C PRO A 131 -32.65 -15.10 0.99
N PHE A 132 -33.65 -15.13 0.10
CA PHE A 132 -33.48 -14.84 -1.33
C PHE A 132 -33.03 -13.42 -1.56
N LEU A 133 -33.64 -12.43 -0.89
CA LEU A 133 -33.25 -11.01 -0.98
C LEU A 133 -31.84 -10.79 -0.48
N ASN A 134 -31.44 -11.48 0.58
CA ASN A 134 -30.07 -11.40 1.10
C ASN A 134 -29.05 -11.98 0.10
N ILE A 135 -29.34 -13.12 -0.52
CA ILE A 135 -28.49 -13.73 -1.57
C ILE A 135 -28.40 -12.81 -2.78
N MET A 136 -29.50 -12.22 -3.23
CA MET A 136 -29.52 -11.27 -4.35
C MET A 136 -28.68 -10.03 -4.07
N ASN A 137 -28.77 -9.47 -2.86
CA ASN A 137 -27.95 -8.31 -2.46
C ASN A 137 -26.45 -8.64 -2.45
N GLU A 138 -26.06 -9.81 -1.95
CA GLU A 138 -24.65 -10.23 -1.98
C GLU A 138 -24.16 -10.49 -3.41
N TRP A 139 -24.98 -11.13 -4.23
CA TRP A 139 -24.67 -11.38 -5.63
C TRP A 139 -24.47 -10.07 -6.40
N TYR A 140 -25.35 -9.08 -6.18
CA TYR A 140 -25.22 -7.74 -6.77
C TYR A 140 -23.89 -7.06 -6.40
N LEU A 141 -23.49 -7.12 -5.11
CA LEU A 141 -22.21 -6.56 -4.67
C LEU A 141 -21.01 -7.29 -5.29
N ARG A 142 -21.08 -8.61 -5.43
CA ARG A 142 -20.04 -9.38 -6.13
C ARG A 142 -19.94 -9.01 -7.61
N ASP A 143 -21.06 -8.87 -8.28
CA ASP A 143 -21.10 -8.48 -9.69
C ASP A 143 -20.55 -7.06 -9.89
N LEU A 144 -20.98 -6.11 -9.06
CA LEU A 144 -20.45 -4.74 -9.05
C LEU A 144 -18.94 -4.73 -8.83
N SER A 145 -18.45 -5.51 -7.86
CA SER A 145 -17.01 -5.64 -7.60
C SER A 145 -16.25 -6.24 -8.79
N ARG A 146 -16.80 -7.24 -9.47
CA ARG A 146 -16.20 -7.82 -10.69
C ARG A 146 -16.12 -6.78 -11.81
N LYS A 147 -17.21 -6.06 -12.06
CA LYS A 147 -17.27 -4.99 -13.08
C LYS A 147 -16.25 -3.89 -12.78
N GLN A 148 -16.15 -3.43 -11.53
CA GLN A 148 -15.15 -2.45 -11.12
C GLN A 148 -13.72 -2.97 -11.31
N LYS A 149 -13.41 -4.21 -10.90
CA LYS A 149 -12.08 -4.83 -11.10
C LYS A 149 -11.74 -4.93 -12.58
N THR A 150 -12.69 -5.32 -13.44
CA THR A 150 -12.51 -5.38 -14.89
C THR A 150 -12.24 -3.98 -15.48
N ALA A 151 -13.01 -2.98 -15.08
CA ALA A 151 -12.81 -1.59 -15.56
C ALA A 151 -11.44 -1.04 -15.13
N ILE A 152 -11.01 -1.30 -13.87
CA ILE A 152 -9.68 -0.92 -13.37
C ILE A 152 -8.59 -1.66 -14.14
N ARG A 153 -8.79 -2.94 -14.45
CA ARG A 153 -7.84 -3.74 -15.21
C ARG A 153 -7.65 -3.21 -16.63
N VAL A 154 -8.73 -3.03 -17.39
CA VAL A 154 -8.70 -2.46 -18.75
C VAL A 154 -8.05 -1.07 -18.75
N LYS A 155 -8.41 -0.22 -17.78
CA LYS A 155 -7.81 1.10 -17.60
C LYS A 155 -6.31 1.00 -17.34
N GLY A 156 -5.88 0.12 -16.43
CA GLY A 156 -4.47 -0.05 -16.07
C GLY A 156 -3.64 -0.66 -17.19
N GLU A 157 -4.17 -1.63 -17.93
CA GLU A 157 -3.53 -2.25 -19.09
C GLU A 157 -3.38 -1.26 -20.26
N SER A 158 -4.23 -0.23 -20.35
CA SER A 158 -4.11 0.86 -21.34
C SER A 158 -3.10 1.95 -20.96
N GLY A 159 -2.27 1.76 -19.92
CA GLY A 159 -1.27 2.72 -19.47
C GLY A 159 -1.82 3.90 -18.65
N LYS A 160 -3.13 3.97 -18.42
CA LYS A 160 -3.74 5.05 -17.63
C LYS A 160 -3.54 4.79 -16.13
N PRO A 161 -3.19 5.82 -15.33
CA PRO A 161 -3.05 5.68 -13.88
C PRO A 161 -4.35 5.17 -13.25
N THR A 162 -4.26 4.08 -12.47
CA THR A 162 -5.42 3.52 -11.76
C THR A 162 -5.73 4.25 -10.46
N THR A 163 -4.84 5.12 -9.98
CA THR A 163 -5.00 5.91 -8.76
C THR A 163 -5.97 7.07 -8.93
N ASN A 164 -6.72 7.39 -7.87
CA ASN A 164 -7.65 8.52 -7.87
C ASN A 164 -6.95 9.87 -7.74
N CYS A 165 -5.77 9.92 -7.10
CA CYS A 165 -4.97 11.13 -6.95
C CYS A 165 -3.59 10.90 -7.55
N ALA A 166 -2.97 11.96 -8.08
CA ALA A 166 -1.54 11.96 -8.39
C ALA A 166 -0.74 11.80 -7.09
N ILE A 167 0.47 11.25 -7.17
CA ILE A 167 1.35 11.15 -6.03
C ILE A 167 1.90 12.52 -5.61
N TYR A 168 2.43 12.64 -4.40
CA TYR A 168 3.07 13.86 -3.92
C TYR A 168 4.19 14.31 -4.88
N GLY A 169 4.21 15.56 -5.26
CA GLY A 169 5.09 16.11 -6.32
C GLY A 169 4.40 16.27 -7.67
N TYR A 170 3.22 15.67 -7.85
CA TYR A 170 2.43 15.78 -9.06
C TYR A 170 1.00 16.22 -8.79
N LYS A 171 0.38 16.85 -9.78
CA LYS A 171 -1.05 17.17 -9.85
C LYS A 171 -1.63 16.62 -11.15
N LYS A 172 -2.94 16.34 -11.16
CA LYS A 172 -3.62 15.94 -12.39
C LYS A 172 -3.75 17.12 -13.32
N ASP A 173 -3.57 16.86 -14.61
CA ASP A 173 -3.88 17.80 -15.68
C ASP A 173 -5.39 18.08 -15.71
N PRO A 174 -5.83 19.35 -15.68
CA PRO A 174 -7.24 19.72 -15.80
C PRO A 174 -7.90 19.24 -17.09
N GLU A 175 -7.15 19.21 -18.20
CA GLU A 175 -7.65 18.82 -19.52
C GLU A 175 -7.64 17.28 -19.70
N ASN A 176 -6.65 16.61 -19.10
CA ASN A 176 -6.50 15.15 -19.19
C ASN A 176 -6.23 14.52 -17.81
N LYS A 177 -7.29 14.09 -17.13
CA LYS A 177 -7.20 13.46 -15.79
C LYS A 177 -6.27 12.23 -15.68
N TYR A 178 -5.82 11.70 -16.82
CA TYR A 178 -4.89 10.57 -16.87
C TYR A 178 -3.42 10.99 -17.04
N HIS A 179 -3.18 12.26 -17.32
CA HIS A 179 -1.86 12.85 -17.41
C HIS A 179 -1.52 13.58 -16.10
N TRP A 180 -0.25 13.54 -15.69
CA TRP A 180 0.22 14.21 -14.49
C TRP A 180 1.16 15.35 -14.86
N LEU A 181 0.92 16.50 -14.24
CA LEU A 181 1.77 17.68 -14.34
C LEU A 181 2.60 17.81 -13.06
N ILE A 182 3.77 18.37 -13.15
CA ILE A 182 4.61 18.68 -11.99
C ILE A 182 3.90 19.72 -11.11
N ASP A 183 3.88 19.48 -9.80
CA ASP A 183 3.48 20.43 -8.77
C ASP A 183 4.75 20.96 -8.13
N GLU A 184 5.26 22.13 -8.59
CA GLU A 184 6.61 22.60 -8.27
C GLU A 184 6.88 22.75 -6.78
N GLU A 185 5.88 23.15 -5.97
CA GLU A 185 6.03 23.24 -4.52
C GLU A 185 6.38 21.89 -3.91
N ALA A 186 5.61 20.86 -4.24
CA ALA A 186 5.82 19.51 -3.72
C ALA A 186 7.01 18.80 -4.42
N ALA A 187 7.24 19.09 -5.71
CA ALA A 187 8.34 18.52 -6.49
C ALA A 187 9.71 18.98 -5.97
N ALA A 188 9.84 20.23 -5.55
CA ALA A 188 11.06 20.74 -4.92
C ALA A 188 11.46 19.93 -3.69
N VAL A 189 10.48 19.53 -2.87
CA VAL A 189 10.70 18.67 -1.69
C VAL A 189 11.14 17.27 -2.12
N VAL A 190 10.52 16.71 -3.17
CA VAL A 190 10.91 15.40 -3.70
C VAL A 190 12.36 15.44 -4.22
N ARG A 191 12.73 16.40 -5.04
CA ARG A 191 14.12 16.57 -5.53
C ARG A 191 15.11 16.67 -4.37
N ARG A 192 14.77 17.45 -3.34
CA ARG A 192 15.60 17.58 -2.13
C ARG A 192 15.78 16.26 -1.38
N ILE A 193 14.73 15.44 -1.26
CA ILE A 193 14.81 14.10 -0.64
C ILE A 193 15.80 13.22 -1.39
N PHE A 194 15.75 13.21 -2.74
CA PHE A 194 16.70 12.46 -3.56
C PHE A 194 18.12 13.00 -3.41
N GLN A 195 18.32 14.33 -3.43
CA GLN A 195 19.61 14.96 -3.23
C GLN A 195 20.24 14.59 -1.89
N LEU A 196 19.49 14.71 -0.78
CA LEU A 196 19.97 14.32 0.55
C LEU A 196 20.31 12.82 0.63
N THR A 197 19.60 11.98 -0.12
CA THR A 197 19.91 10.54 -0.21
C THR A 197 21.25 10.33 -0.92
N ILE A 198 21.54 11.05 -2.00
CA ILE A 198 22.82 10.99 -2.72
C ILE A 198 23.95 11.48 -1.82
N GLU A 199 23.72 12.52 -1.04
CA GLU A 199 24.66 13.02 -0.01
C GLU A 199 24.90 12.02 1.13
N GLY A 200 24.18 10.90 1.12
CA GLY A 200 24.36 9.80 2.05
C GLY A 200 23.53 9.87 3.32
N LYS A 201 22.55 10.76 3.40
CA LYS A 201 21.63 10.82 4.54
C LYS A 201 20.65 9.63 4.50
N GLY A 202 20.37 9.05 5.66
CA GLY A 202 19.38 8.00 5.80
C GLY A 202 17.93 8.55 5.81
N PRO A 203 16.90 7.71 5.53
CA PRO A 203 15.51 8.17 5.51
C PRO A 203 15.05 8.83 6.82
N TYR A 204 15.57 8.40 7.96
CA TYR A 204 15.26 9.00 9.26
C TYR A 204 15.94 10.37 9.45
N ASP A 205 17.19 10.52 8.99
CA ASP A 205 17.89 11.81 9.03
C ASP A 205 17.24 12.82 8.10
N ILE A 206 16.83 12.38 6.90
CA ILE A 206 16.08 13.22 5.97
C ILE A 206 14.75 13.66 6.59
N ALA A 207 14.02 12.74 7.23
CA ALA A 207 12.76 13.08 7.91
C ALA A 207 12.97 14.14 9.00
N ARG A 208 14.07 14.05 9.77
CA ARG A 208 14.43 15.06 10.78
C ARG A 208 14.76 16.40 10.16
N ILE A 209 15.55 16.45 9.08
CA ILE A 209 15.87 17.68 8.36
C ILE A 209 14.60 18.37 7.85
N LEU A 210 13.68 17.60 7.24
CA LEU A 210 12.40 18.14 6.76
C LEU A 210 11.48 18.64 7.90
N PHE A 211 11.55 18.00 9.07
CA PHE A 211 10.87 18.45 10.28
C PHE A 211 11.44 19.78 10.79
N ASP A 212 12.77 19.86 10.91
CA ASP A 212 13.47 21.08 11.39
C ASP A 212 13.20 22.27 10.47
N ASP A 213 13.11 22.05 9.17
CA ASP A 213 12.80 23.05 8.13
C ASP A 213 11.28 23.36 8.04
N LYS A 214 10.43 22.79 8.91
CA LYS A 214 8.99 22.99 8.96
C LYS A 214 8.27 22.75 7.62
N ILE A 215 8.71 21.73 6.89
CA ILE A 215 8.08 21.33 5.62
C ILE A 215 6.86 20.43 5.92
N ASN A 216 5.71 20.79 5.35
CA ASN A 216 4.48 20.00 5.51
C ASN A 216 4.65 18.58 4.97
N THR A 217 4.14 17.59 5.72
CA THR A 217 4.08 16.20 5.24
C THR A 217 3.12 16.08 4.04
N PRO A 218 3.27 15.05 3.19
CA PRO A 218 2.33 14.81 2.08
C PRO A 218 0.87 14.74 2.52
N ALA A 219 0.58 14.18 3.70
CA ALA A 219 -0.77 14.11 4.26
C ALA A 219 -1.37 15.50 4.52
N VAL A 220 -0.58 16.38 5.14
CA VAL A 220 -0.98 17.78 5.40
C VAL A 220 -1.14 18.55 4.09
N TYR A 221 -0.20 18.36 3.16
CA TYR A 221 -0.24 19.01 1.85
C TYR A 221 -1.52 18.68 1.09
N PHE A 222 -1.88 17.39 1.00
CA PHE A 222 -3.12 16.96 0.37
C PHE A 222 -4.37 17.37 1.17
N GLY A 223 -4.31 17.36 2.50
CA GLY A 223 -5.40 17.83 3.36
C GLY A 223 -5.75 19.30 3.10
N LYS A 224 -4.75 20.18 3.03
CA LYS A 224 -4.93 21.60 2.69
C LYS A 224 -5.54 21.81 1.30
N GLN A 225 -5.29 20.90 0.36
CA GLN A 225 -5.87 20.93 -0.97
C GLN A 225 -7.22 20.18 -1.06
N ASN A 226 -7.75 19.69 0.05
CA ASN A 226 -8.99 18.92 0.12
C ASN A 226 -8.99 17.69 -0.81
N LYS A 227 -7.86 16.96 -0.87
CA LYS A 227 -7.63 15.84 -1.79
C LYS A 227 -7.50 14.48 -1.10
N GLY A 228 -7.96 13.44 -1.79
CA GLY A 228 -7.79 12.03 -1.40
C GLY A 228 -8.48 11.67 -0.09
N ILE A 229 -7.89 10.75 0.66
CA ILE A 229 -8.39 10.29 1.96
C ILE A 229 -8.25 11.36 3.08
N TRP A 230 -7.53 12.44 2.82
CA TRP A 230 -7.27 13.53 3.75
C TRP A 230 -8.29 14.66 3.64
N LYS A 231 -9.26 14.53 2.73
CA LYS A 231 -10.29 15.54 2.40
C LYS A 231 -11.09 16.07 3.60
N SER A 232 -11.30 15.26 4.63
CA SER A 232 -12.10 15.63 5.80
C SER A 232 -11.27 15.98 7.04
N LYS A 233 -9.95 16.10 6.88
CA LYS A 233 -9.06 16.35 8.02
C LYS A 233 -8.69 17.82 8.06
N GLU A 234 -9.39 18.60 8.88
CA GLU A 234 -9.20 20.05 9.00
C GLU A 234 -7.98 20.41 9.85
N GLU A 235 -7.66 19.61 10.88
CA GLU A 235 -6.51 19.86 11.76
C GLU A 235 -5.56 18.68 11.81
N PHE A 236 -4.27 19.00 11.72
CA PHE A 236 -3.16 18.07 11.91
C PHE A 236 -2.40 18.49 13.17
N SER A 237 -2.42 17.66 14.20
CA SER A 237 -1.72 17.92 15.46
C SER A 237 -0.21 18.14 15.29
N ASN A 238 0.39 17.57 14.27
CA ASN A 238 1.82 17.74 13.98
C ASN A 238 2.07 17.75 12.46
N PRO A 239 1.96 18.93 11.81
CA PRO A 239 1.99 19.05 10.36
C PRO A 239 3.35 18.71 9.71
N TYR A 240 4.43 18.80 10.47
CA TYR A 240 5.80 18.59 9.99
C TYR A 240 6.38 17.23 10.38
N ASN A 241 5.59 16.35 10.99
CA ASN A 241 6.08 15.07 11.49
C ASN A 241 6.34 14.05 10.37
N TRP A 242 7.42 14.29 9.63
CA TRP A 242 7.92 13.33 8.65
C TRP A 242 8.41 12.05 9.34
N SER A 243 8.14 10.92 8.75
CA SER A 243 8.70 9.64 9.18
C SER A 243 9.67 9.09 8.14
N GLY A 244 10.69 8.35 8.58
CA GLY A 244 11.60 7.66 7.68
C GLY A 244 10.88 6.69 6.74
N TYR A 245 9.72 6.15 7.14
CA TYR A 245 8.86 5.33 6.29
C TYR A 245 8.31 6.13 5.10
N VAL A 246 7.76 7.32 5.33
CA VAL A 246 7.21 8.18 4.25
C VAL A 246 8.31 8.59 3.27
N VAL A 247 9.50 8.99 3.77
CA VAL A 247 10.67 9.27 2.93
C VAL A 247 11.06 8.03 2.11
N GLY A 248 11.12 6.85 2.75
CA GLY A 248 11.40 5.59 2.08
C GLY A 248 10.39 5.23 0.98
N GLN A 249 9.11 5.51 1.21
CA GLN A 249 8.05 5.33 0.20
C GLN A 249 8.22 6.28 -0.99
N ILE A 250 8.58 7.56 -0.76
CA ILE A 250 8.88 8.50 -1.84
C ILE A 250 10.05 7.97 -2.68
N LEU A 251 11.16 7.66 -2.05
CA LEU A 251 12.37 7.16 -2.73
C LEU A 251 12.16 5.86 -3.52
N SER A 252 11.13 5.07 -3.22
CA SER A 252 10.88 3.77 -3.87
C SER A 252 9.97 3.84 -5.09
N LYS A 253 9.47 5.02 -5.46
CA LYS A 253 8.47 5.18 -6.53
C LYS A 253 9.09 5.50 -7.88
N PRO A 254 9.03 4.57 -8.87
CA PRO A 254 9.51 4.84 -10.23
C PRO A 254 8.72 5.94 -10.94
N GLU A 255 7.55 6.31 -10.43
CA GLU A 255 6.74 7.39 -11.00
C GLU A 255 7.47 8.74 -11.00
N TYR A 256 8.45 8.94 -10.13
CA TYR A 256 9.26 10.15 -10.15
C TYR A 256 10.20 10.26 -11.34
N MET A 257 10.45 9.14 -12.06
CA MET A 257 11.13 9.12 -13.36
C MET A 257 10.19 9.33 -14.55
N GLY A 258 8.92 9.72 -14.31
CA GLY A 258 7.94 9.92 -15.37
C GLY A 258 7.14 8.66 -15.75
N HIS A 259 7.24 7.57 -14.98
CA HIS A 259 6.60 6.30 -15.31
C HIS A 259 5.23 6.17 -14.63
N THR A 260 4.27 5.53 -15.30
CA THR A 260 3.03 5.06 -14.66
C THR A 260 3.20 3.63 -14.20
N VAL A 261 2.95 3.38 -12.91
CA VAL A 261 3.03 2.02 -12.32
C VAL A 261 1.67 1.59 -11.83
N ASN A 262 1.11 0.56 -12.44
CA ASN A 262 -0.18 0.00 -12.10
C ASN A 262 -0.04 -1.38 -11.43
N PHE A 263 -1.11 -1.81 -10.75
CA PHE A 263 -1.25 -3.13 -10.12
C PHE A 263 -0.18 -3.48 -9.08
N ARG A 264 0.26 -2.52 -8.27
CA ARG A 264 1.16 -2.76 -7.14
C ARG A 264 0.54 -3.60 -6.03
N SER A 265 -0.76 -3.52 -5.90
CA SER A 265 -1.51 -4.26 -4.88
C SER A 265 -2.89 -4.65 -5.39
N HIS A 266 -3.47 -5.67 -4.76
CA HIS A 266 -4.83 -6.10 -5.02
C HIS A 266 -5.57 -6.40 -3.71
N LYS A 267 -6.89 -6.43 -3.77
CA LYS A 267 -7.75 -7.00 -2.73
C LYS A 267 -8.29 -8.33 -3.23
N GLN A 268 -8.17 -9.39 -2.43
CA GLN A 268 -8.69 -10.70 -2.78
C GLN A 268 -10.21 -10.66 -2.90
N SER A 269 -10.86 -10.08 -1.89
CA SER A 269 -12.30 -9.90 -1.82
C SER A 269 -12.68 -8.41 -1.69
N TYR A 270 -13.89 -8.05 -2.10
CA TYR A 270 -14.46 -6.73 -1.80
C TYR A 270 -14.71 -6.54 -0.29
N LYS A 271 -14.81 -7.63 0.48
CA LYS A 271 -14.96 -7.62 1.94
C LYS A 271 -13.64 -7.34 2.67
N ASP A 272 -12.49 -7.48 2.01
CA ASP A 272 -11.18 -7.29 2.64
C ASP A 272 -10.90 -5.81 2.92
N LYS A 273 -10.51 -5.51 4.16
CA LYS A 273 -10.11 -4.17 4.57
C LYS A 273 -8.73 -3.80 3.99
N ASN A 274 -7.81 -4.76 3.97
CA ASN A 274 -6.43 -4.55 3.57
C ASN A 274 -6.14 -5.02 2.13
N ALA A 275 -5.27 -4.32 1.44
CA ALA A 275 -4.73 -4.74 0.16
C ALA A 275 -3.44 -5.55 0.37
N VAL A 276 -3.24 -6.57 -0.46
CA VAL A 276 -2.01 -7.37 -0.50
C VAL A 276 -1.12 -6.81 -1.61
N MET A 277 0.19 -6.66 -1.33
CA MET A 277 1.16 -6.21 -2.32
C MET A 277 1.44 -7.33 -3.33
N ASN A 278 1.43 -6.97 -4.60
CA ASN A 278 1.84 -7.86 -5.67
C ASN A 278 3.37 -7.95 -5.75
N PRO A 279 3.94 -9.09 -6.18
CA PRO A 279 5.33 -9.18 -6.60
C PRO A 279 5.65 -8.10 -7.64
N LYS A 280 6.90 -7.64 -7.69
CA LYS A 280 7.29 -6.57 -8.62
C LYS A 280 7.18 -6.99 -10.09
N GLU A 281 7.27 -8.28 -10.35
CA GLU A 281 7.13 -8.90 -11.67
C GLU A 281 5.72 -8.73 -12.25
N ASP A 282 4.72 -8.60 -11.37
CA ASP A 282 3.30 -8.42 -11.75
C ASP A 282 2.92 -6.94 -11.92
N TRP A 283 3.84 -6.02 -11.66
CA TRP A 283 3.57 -4.59 -11.85
C TRP A 283 3.63 -4.25 -13.34
N LEU A 284 2.63 -3.52 -13.82
CA LEU A 284 2.68 -2.94 -15.16
C LEU A 284 3.28 -1.54 -15.08
N ILE A 285 4.46 -1.40 -15.69
CA ILE A 285 5.20 -0.14 -15.76
C ILE A 285 5.14 0.37 -17.19
N PHE A 286 4.64 1.59 -17.36
CA PHE A 286 4.63 2.32 -18.62
C PHE A 286 5.62 3.46 -18.49
N GLU A 287 6.66 3.43 -19.30
CA GLU A 287 7.74 4.42 -19.26
C GLU A 287 7.30 5.75 -19.90
N ASP A 288 7.83 6.86 -19.40
CA ASP A 288 7.74 8.22 -19.97
C ASP A 288 6.31 8.70 -20.28
N THR A 289 5.38 8.42 -19.36
CA THR A 289 3.97 8.81 -19.48
C THR A 289 3.69 10.24 -19.02
N HIS A 290 4.61 10.84 -18.27
CA HIS A 290 4.55 12.21 -17.78
C HIS A 290 5.96 12.76 -17.53
N GLU A 291 6.10 14.06 -17.30
CA GLU A 291 7.38 14.69 -17.04
C GLU A 291 8.04 14.18 -15.75
N ALA A 292 9.33 13.86 -15.81
CA ALA A 292 10.09 13.34 -14.68
C ALA A 292 10.45 14.47 -13.70
N ILE A 293 10.24 14.25 -12.39
CA ILE A 293 10.76 15.13 -11.32
C ILE A 293 12.24 14.86 -11.08
N VAL A 294 12.66 13.60 -11.24
CA VAL A 294 14.02 13.12 -10.99
C VAL A 294 14.47 12.32 -12.22
N ASP A 295 15.65 12.61 -12.71
CA ASP A 295 16.24 11.86 -13.81
C ASP A 295 16.56 10.40 -13.41
N ARG A 296 16.69 9.55 -14.43
CA ARG A 296 16.91 8.11 -14.24
C ARG A 296 18.21 7.83 -13.48
N GLU A 297 19.28 8.54 -13.76
CA GLU A 297 20.59 8.33 -13.14
C GLU A 297 20.54 8.63 -11.65
N THR A 298 19.95 9.76 -11.27
CA THR A 298 19.72 10.16 -9.88
C THR A 298 18.84 9.13 -9.14
N TRP A 299 17.78 8.64 -9.76
CA TRP A 299 16.91 7.65 -9.16
C TRP A 299 17.63 6.32 -8.94
N GLU A 300 18.34 5.80 -9.96
CA GLU A 300 19.08 4.54 -9.87
C GLU A 300 20.21 4.63 -8.83
N LEU A 301 20.93 5.75 -8.78
CA LEU A 301 21.96 6.01 -7.77
C LEU A 301 21.36 5.98 -6.35
N ALA A 302 20.21 6.64 -6.14
CA ALA A 302 19.52 6.62 -4.87
C ALA A 302 19.10 5.18 -4.48
N GLN A 303 18.58 4.35 -5.42
CA GLN A 303 18.28 2.94 -5.15
C GLN A 303 19.53 2.13 -4.79
N LYS A 304 20.65 2.35 -5.49
CA LYS A 304 21.93 1.68 -5.21
C LYS A 304 22.44 2.00 -3.81
N LEU A 305 22.39 3.26 -3.41
CA LEU A 305 22.82 3.70 -2.08
C LEU A 305 21.91 3.13 -0.97
N ARG A 306 20.60 3.06 -1.20
CA ARG A 306 19.62 2.51 -0.24
C ARG A 306 19.74 1.00 -0.02
N LYS A 307 20.24 0.24 -1.00
CA LYS A 307 20.46 -1.21 -0.86
C LYS A 307 21.53 -1.55 0.18
N THR A 308 22.33 -0.56 0.58
CA THR A 308 23.37 -0.74 1.58
C THR A 308 23.00 0.00 2.86
N PRO A 309 22.56 -0.69 3.93
CA PRO A 309 22.30 -0.05 5.20
C PRO A 309 23.59 0.54 5.75
N LYS A 310 23.66 1.85 5.94
CA LYS A 310 24.75 2.50 6.64
C LYS A 310 24.46 2.44 8.13
N ARG A 311 25.20 1.61 8.85
CA ARG A 311 25.15 1.61 10.30
C ARG A 311 26.00 2.78 10.81
N ILE A 312 25.41 3.63 11.64
CA ILE A 312 26.16 4.61 12.43
C ILE A 312 26.94 3.80 13.44
N ASP A 313 28.26 3.92 13.42
CA ASP A 313 29.12 3.27 14.40
C ASP A 313 29.18 4.04 15.72
N THR A 314 29.99 3.57 16.67
CA THR A 314 30.22 4.25 17.94
C THR A 314 30.89 5.62 17.82
N LEU A 315 31.34 6.00 16.64
CA LEU A 315 31.96 7.30 16.33
C LEU A 315 30.93 8.34 15.86
N GLY A 316 29.66 7.93 15.65
CA GLY A 316 28.58 8.82 15.25
C GLY A 316 28.53 9.15 13.76
N GLU A 317 29.44 8.63 12.95
CA GLU A 317 29.53 8.87 11.51
C GLU A 317 29.57 7.58 10.71
N ALA A 318 28.80 7.51 9.62
CA ALA A 318 28.93 6.43 8.66
C ALA A 318 30.20 6.65 7.81
N ASN A 319 30.99 5.59 7.60
CA ASN A 319 32.12 5.70 6.66
C ASN A 319 31.62 5.97 5.25
N PRO A 320 32.08 7.05 4.56
CA PRO A 320 31.55 7.49 3.27
C PRO A 320 31.68 6.44 2.17
N LEU A 321 32.65 5.52 2.27
CA LEU A 321 32.88 4.45 1.29
C LEU A 321 32.06 3.19 1.54
N THR A 322 31.23 3.15 2.59
CA THR A 322 30.40 1.99 2.92
C THR A 322 29.42 1.70 1.77
N GLY A 323 29.47 0.46 1.26
CA GLY A 323 28.63 -0.01 0.15
C GLY A 323 29.10 0.35 -1.25
N LEU A 324 30.23 1.05 -1.36
CA LEU A 324 30.86 1.37 -2.64
C LEU A 324 32.00 0.42 -3.01
N LEU A 325 32.45 -0.39 -2.06
CA LEU A 325 33.57 -1.33 -2.24
C LEU A 325 33.08 -2.74 -2.45
N TYR A 326 33.70 -3.43 -3.39
CA TYR A 326 33.38 -4.81 -3.75
C TYR A 326 34.68 -5.63 -3.79
N CYS A 327 34.60 -6.88 -3.37
CA CYS A 327 35.69 -7.84 -3.49
C CYS A 327 35.90 -8.17 -4.98
N ALA A 328 37.13 -8.10 -5.45
CA ALA A 328 37.45 -8.39 -6.85
C ALA A 328 37.26 -9.88 -7.22
N ASP A 329 37.41 -10.80 -6.24
CA ASP A 329 37.33 -12.22 -6.48
C ASP A 329 35.88 -12.74 -6.49
N CYS A 330 35.05 -12.35 -5.49
CA CYS A 330 33.69 -12.85 -5.36
C CYS A 330 32.60 -11.86 -5.81
N GLY A 331 32.94 -10.60 -6.10
CA GLY A 331 31.99 -9.58 -6.51
C GLY A 331 31.06 -9.04 -5.40
N GLU A 332 31.19 -9.58 -4.18
CA GLU A 332 30.35 -9.18 -3.06
C GLU A 332 30.89 -7.92 -2.36
N LYS A 333 30.01 -7.23 -1.63
CA LYS A 333 30.36 -6.00 -0.91
C LYS A 333 31.39 -6.23 0.18
N MET A 334 32.25 -5.27 0.40
CA MET A 334 33.15 -5.24 1.54
C MET A 334 32.52 -4.52 2.73
N TYR A 335 32.67 -5.11 3.93
CA TYR A 335 32.18 -4.53 5.19
C TYR A 335 33.23 -3.64 5.82
N ASN A 336 32.81 -2.51 6.38
CA ASN A 336 33.66 -1.65 7.16
C ASN A 336 33.64 -2.07 8.64
N HIS A 337 34.81 -2.26 9.19
CA HIS A 337 35.06 -2.53 10.60
C HIS A 337 35.83 -1.37 11.22
N ARG A 338 35.22 -0.74 12.23
CA ARG A 338 35.81 0.38 12.98
C ARG A 338 35.72 0.13 14.48
N SER A 339 36.81 0.43 15.15
CA SER A 339 36.91 0.40 16.59
C SER A 339 37.76 1.57 17.11
N ARG A 340 37.34 2.15 18.23
CA ARG A 340 38.16 3.20 18.91
C ARG A 340 39.41 2.65 19.57
N GLY A 341 39.50 1.34 19.75
CA GLY A 341 40.52 0.74 20.63
C GLY A 341 40.27 1.05 22.11
N GLY A 342 41.31 0.87 22.92
CA GLY A 342 41.25 1.18 24.35
C GLY A 342 40.62 0.12 25.24
N THR A 343 40.35 -1.09 24.73
CA THR A 343 39.98 -2.27 25.53
C THR A 343 41.14 -3.25 25.59
N GLU A 344 41.16 -4.08 26.63
CA GLU A 344 42.19 -5.08 26.84
C GLU A 344 42.37 -6.01 25.60
N ASN A 345 41.27 -6.38 24.95
CA ASN A 345 41.27 -7.22 23.77
C ASN A 345 41.45 -6.45 22.42
N ASN A 346 41.36 -5.12 22.45
CA ASN A 346 41.54 -4.26 21.26
C ASN A 346 42.15 -2.92 21.70
N PRO A 347 43.46 -2.87 21.98
CA PRO A 347 44.11 -1.66 22.52
C PRO A 347 44.28 -0.53 21.52
N TYR A 348 44.23 -0.84 20.20
CA TYR A 348 44.47 0.15 19.15
C TYR A 348 43.22 0.43 18.32
N PRO A 349 43.02 1.66 17.85
CA PRO A 349 41.94 1.96 16.92
C PRO A 349 42.13 1.23 15.58
N SER A 350 41.04 0.68 15.04
CA SER A 350 41.04 0.01 13.76
C SER A 350 40.02 0.60 12.84
N ASP A 351 40.35 0.75 11.56
CA ASP A 351 39.42 1.17 10.49
C ASP A 351 39.85 0.51 9.17
N PHE A 352 39.12 -0.52 8.77
CA PHE A 352 39.42 -1.30 7.59
C PHE A 352 38.15 -1.85 6.93
N TYR A 353 38.27 -2.27 5.68
CA TYR A 353 37.26 -3.01 4.96
C TYR A 353 37.70 -4.43 4.73
N ASP A 354 36.80 -5.40 4.89
CA ASP A 354 37.03 -6.80 4.55
C ASP A 354 35.91 -7.40 3.69
N CYS A 355 36.21 -8.53 3.05
CA CYS A 355 35.26 -9.23 2.20
C CYS A 355 34.10 -9.82 3.05
N SER A 356 32.85 -9.39 2.74
CA SER A 356 31.68 -9.87 3.47
C SER A 356 31.46 -11.39 3.34
N THR A 357 31.75 -11.94 2.16
CA THR A 357 31.64 -13.39 1.92
C THR A 357 32.61 -14.18 2.78
N TYR A 358 33.86 -13.72 2.90
CA TYR A 358 34.86 -14.35 3.77
C TYR A 358 34.44 -14.25 5.23
N THR A 359 34.06 -13.07 5.70
CA THR A 359 33.66 -12.85 7.10
C THR A 359 32.43 -13.68 7.47
N LEU A 360 31.41 -13.73 6.62
CA LEU A 360 30.21 -14.55 6.85
C LEU A 360 30.49 -16.06 6.72
N ALA A 361 31.33 -16.47 5.77
CA ALA A 361 31.72 -17.85 5.57
C ALA A 361 32.53 -18.36 6.76
N HIS A 362 33.43 -17.54 7.31
CA HIS A 362 34.20 -17.85 8.51
C HIS A 362 33.28 -18.09 9.72
N GLN A 363 32.27 -17.24 9.92
CA GLN A 363 31.24 -17.40 10.94
C GLN A 363 30.41 -18.68 10.74
N LYS A 364 30.09 -19.04 9.49
CA LYS A 364 29.31 -20.22 9.13
C LYS A 364 30.14 -21.46 8.88
N ARG A 365 31.46 -21.38 9.03
CA ARG A 365 32.44 -22.48 8.76
C ARG A 365 32.35 -23.01 7.33
N THR A 366 32.14 -22.14 6.33
CA THR A 366 32.16 -22.45 4.91
C THR A 366 33.32 -21.72 4.24
N HIS A 367 33.83 -22.26 3.12
CA HIS A 367 34.91 -21.65 2.33
C HIS A 367 34.33 -21.09 1.03
N ALA A 368 33.97 -19.80 1.01
CA ALA A 368 33.36 -19.18 -0.15
C ALA A 368 34.22 -18.08 -0.80
N CYS A 369 35.21 -17.54 -0.08
CA CYS A 369 36.19 -16.58 -0.59
C CYS A 369 37.44 -16.60 0.32
N SER A 370 38.55 -16.03 -0.14
CA SER A 370 39.76 -15.81 0.65
C SER A 370 39.72 -14.50 1.44
N GLY A 371 40.58 -14.32 2.41
CA GLY A 371 40.63 -13.14 3.28
C GLY A 371 41.20 -11.94 2.53
N HIS A 372 40.35 -10.97 2.20
CA HIS A 372 40.75 -9.70 1.57
C HIS A 372 40.40 -8.59 2.52
N TYR A 373 41.35 -7.77 2.90
CA TYR A 373 41.11 -6.56 3.67
C TYR A 373 41.97 -5.38 3.19
N ILE A 374 41.47 -4.17 3.39
CA ILE A 374 42.22 -2.93 3.10
C ILE A 374 41.94 -1.90 4.19
N ARG A 375 42.98 -1.22 4.67
CA ARG A 375 42.83 -0.13 5.64
C ARG A 375 42.15 1.07 5.01
N SER A 376 41.18 1.66 5.68
CA SER A 376 40.41 2.81 5.18
C SER A 376 41.31 4.01 4.80
N LYS A 377 42.42 4.24 5.54
CA LYS A 377 43.40 5.29 5.22
C LYS A 377 44.05 5.06 3.86
N VAL A 378 44.58 3.87 3.62
CA VAL A 378 45.23 3.50 2.35
C VAL A 378 44.24 3.62 1.19
N LEU A 379 43.02 3.15 1.38
CA LEU A 379 41.98 3.20 0.39
C LEU A 379 41.62 4.66 0.02
N ARG A 380 41.52 5.54 1.01
CA ARG A 380 41.24 6.97 0.78
C ARG A 380 42.38 7.66 -0.01
N GLU A 381 43.62 7.35 0.31
CA GLU A 381 44.82 7.85 -0.41
C GLU A 381 44.77 7.36 -1.87
N LEU A 382 44.52 6.08 -2.13
CA LEU A 382 44.42 5.55 -3.49
C LEU A 382 43.29 6.20 -4.30
N ILE A 383 42.12 6.38 -3.68
CA ILE A 383 41.00 7.07 -4.34
C ILE A 383 41.33 8.50 -4.65
N LEU A 384 41.97 9.23 -3.72
CA LEU A 384 42.37 10.63 -3.92
C LEU A 384 43.37 10.76 -5.05
N GLU A 385 44.39 9.88 -5.10
CA GLU A 385 45.34 9.83 -6.20
C GLU A 385 44.70 9.53 -7.55
N THR A 386 43.76 8.58 -7.57
CA THR A 386 43.00 8.26 -8.80
C THR A 386 42.17 9.43 -9.27
N ILE A 387 41.48 10.14 -8.36
CA ILE A 387 40.72 11.34 -8.70
C ILE A 387 41.62 12.44 -9.22
N ARG A 388 42.77 12.67 -8.58
CA ARG A 388 43.78 13.68 -9.04
C ARG A 388 44.32 13.34 -10.42
N ALA A 389 44.69 12.09 -10.68
CA ALA A 389 45.18 11.65 -11.98
C ALA A 389 44.10 11.79 -13.07
N ALA A 390 42.87 11.38 -12.79
CA ALA A 390 41.75 11.56 -13.71
C ALA A 390 41.44 13.03 -13.99
N SER A 391 41.46 13.88 -12.95
CA SER A 391 41.25 15.31 -13.07
C SER A 391 42.36 15.98 -13.89
N THR A 392 43.63 15.66 -13.62
CA THR A 392 44.75 16.15 -14.39
C THR A 392 44.67 15.76 -15.86
N PHE A 393 44.31 14.51 -16.16
CA PHE A 393 44.09 14.01 -17.52
C PHE A 393 42.93 14.74 -18.21
N ALA A 394 41.79 14.93 -17.51
CA ALA A 394 40.64 15.64 -18.06
C ALA A 394 40.92 17.12 -18.36
N ILE A 395 41.82 17.75 -17.59
CA ILE A 395 42.27 19.15 -17.82
C ILE A 395 43.30 19.24 -18.96
N SER A 396 44.24 18.28 -19.03
CA SER A 396 45.33 18.30 -20.03
C SER A 396 44.84 17.92 -21.43
N ASP A 397 43.93 16.97 -21.56
CA ASP A 397 43.38 16.51 -22.85
C ASP A 397 41.93 16.09 -22.67
N ARG A 398 41.02 17.02 -22.82
CA ARG A 398 39.60 16.85 -22.66
C ARG A 398 39.00 15.83 -23.66
N ASP A 399 39.44 15.88 -24.90
CA ASP A 399 38.88 15.06 -25.98
C ASP A 399 39.31 13.60 -25.81
N ALA A 400 40.57 13.34 -25.53
CA ALA A 400 41.06 11.99 -25.22
C ALA A 400 40.42 11.41 -23.95
N PHE A 401 40.18 12.25 -22.93
CA PHE A 401 39.45 11.84 -21.72
C PHE A 401 37.99 11.40 -22.04
N LEU A 402 37.28 12.23 -22.82
CA LEU A 402 35.89 11.92 -23.24
C LEU A 402 35.82 10.65 -24.09
N GLU A 403 36.79 10.45 -24.96
CA GLU A 403 36.87 9.22 -25.79
C GLU A 403 37.10 7.99 -24.94
N LYS A 404 38.01 8.05 -23.95
CA LYS A 404 38.20 6.95 -22.98
C LYS A 404 36.94 6.64 -22.16
N VAL A 405 36.25 7.68 -21.69
CA VAL A 405 35.00 7.48 -20.92
C VAL A 405 33.92 6.86 -21.79
N ARG A 406 33.77 7.31 -23.05
CA ARG A 406 32.80 6.73 -23.99
C ARG A 406 33.11 5.27 -24.32
N SER A 407 34.38 4.95 -24.61
CA SER A 407 34.79 3.58 -24.90
C SER A 407 34.60 2.63 -23.70
N ALA A 408 34.91 3.08 -22.50
CA ALA A 408 34.67 2.32 -21.26
C ALA A 408 33.16 2.08 -21.03
N SER A 409 32.32 3.08 -21.27
CA SER A 409 30.86 2.95 -21.15
C SER A 409 30.28 1.96 -22.18
N GLN A 410 30.77 2.01 -23.43
CA GLN A 410 30.35 1.07 -24.49
C GLN A 410 30.75 -0.37 -24.17
N LEU A 411 31.93 -0.61 -23.63
CA LEU A 411 32.38 -1.93 -23.19
C LEU A 411 31.50 -2.47 -22.06
N GLN A 412 31.18 -1.64 -21.05
CA GLN A 412 30.27 -2.05 -19.98
C GLN A 412 28.87 -2.38 -20.49
N GLN A 413 28.34 -1.60 -21.43
CA GLN A 413 27.04 -1.87 -22.05
C GLN A 413 27.03 -3.16 -22.85
N ALA A 414 28.12 -3.44 -23.59
CA ALA A 414 28.27 -4.67 -24.35
C ALA A 414 28.36 -5.92 -23.44
N GLU A 415 29.09 -5.83 -22.33
CA GLU A 415 29.17 -6.92 -21.34
C GLU A 415 27.82 -7.15 -20.66
N ALA A 416 27.13 -6.10 -20.23
CA ALA A 416 25.81 -6.20 -19.63
C ALA A 416 24.78 -6.80 -20.61
N ALA A 417 24.83 -6.43 -21.89
CA ALA A 417 23.97 -7.01 -22.92
C ALA A 417 24.27 -8.50 -23.15
N LYS A 418 25.56 -8.91 -23.11
CA LYS A 418 25.98 -10.31 -23.24
C LYS A 418 25.48 -11.14 -22.06
N ASP A 419 25.59 -10.63 -20.84
CA ASP A 419 25.12 -11.30 -19.63
C ASP A 419 23.58 -11.42 -19.59
N ALA A 420 22.88 -10.37 -19.99
CA ALA A 420 21.43 -10.38 -20.14
C ALA A 420 20.97 -11.43 -21.16
N LYS A 421 21.65 -11.52 -22.32
CA LYS A 421 21.39 -12.53 -23.35
C LYS A 421 21.64 -13.96 -22.85
N ARG A 422 22.70 -14.15 -22.05
CA ARG A 422 23.03 -15.45 -21.45
C ARG A 422 21.99 -15.86 -20.41
N LYS A 423 21.52 -14.93 -19.59
CA LYS A 423 20.44 -15.15 -18.62
C LYS A 423 19.14 -15.49 -19.31
N LEU A 424 18.75 -14.74 -20.33
CA LEU A 424 17.55 -14.99 -21.13
C LEU A 424 17.57 -16.39 -21.79
N SER A 425 18.73 -16.83 -22.26
CA SER A 425 18.89 -18.19 -22.83
C SER A 425 18.69 -19.28 -21.77
N LYS A 426 19.22 -19.09 -20.56
CA LYS A 426 18.98 -20.01 -19.42
C LYS A 426 17.52 -20.07 -19.02
N ASP A 427 16.87 -18.90 -18.93
CA ASP A 427 15.47 -18.82 -18.53
C ASP A 427 14.55 -19.47 -19.58
N LYS A 428 14.83 -19.26 -20.88
CA LYS A 428 14.11 -19.96 -21.97
C LYS A 428 14.25 -21.48 -21.90
N LYS A 429 15.45 -22.00 -21.60
CA LYS A 429 15.65 -23.44 -21.40
C LYS A 429 14.84 -23.94 -20.20
N ARG A 430 14.84 -23.18 -19.10
CA ARG A 430 14.09 -23.54 -17.88
C ARG A 430 12.59 -23.56 -18.11
N ILE A 431 12.06 -22.60 -18.89
CA ILE A 431 10.65 -22.59 -19.28
C ILE A 431 10.30 -23.84 -20.09
N ALA A 432 11.09 -24.19 -21.10
CA ALA A 432 10.85 -25.40 -21.90
C ALA A 432 10.88 -26.69 -21.07
N GLU A 433 11.79 -26.77 -20.08
CA GLU A 433 11.82 -27.89 -19.13
C GLU A 433 10.54 -27.95 -18.29
N LEU A 434 10.09 -26.78 -17.77
CA LEU A 434 8.86 -26.69 -16.96
C LEU A 434 7.63 -27.04 -17.80
N ASP A 435 7.51 -26.57 -19.03
CA ASP A 435 6.43 -26.94 -19.94
C ASP A 435 6.36 -28.46 -20.17
N THR A 436 7.53 -29.09 -20.32
CA THR A 436 7.61 -30.55 -20.46
C THR A 436 7.15 -31.28 -19.20
N ILE A 437 7.50 -30.75 -18.01
CA ILE A 437 7.07 -31.32 -16.71
C ILE A 437 5.57 -31.15 -16.52
N ILE A 438 5.04 -29.95 -16.82
CA ILE A 438 3.60 -29.65 -16.73
C ILE A 438 2.81 -30.57 -17.67
N LYS A 439 3.29 -30.76 -18.90
CA LYS A 439 2.63 -31.67 -19.85
C LYS A 439 2.58 -33.10 -19.32
N LYS A 440 3.70 -33.64 -18.80
CA LYS A 440 3.75 -34.96 -18.19
C LYS A 440 2.86 -35.09 -16.95
N LEU A 441 2.79 -34.08 -16.12
CA LEU A 441 1.89 -34.02 -14.95
C LEU A 441 0.42 -34.05 -15.39
N TYR A 442 0.07 -33.24 -16.40
CA TYR A 442 -1.29 -33.22 -16.96
C TYR A 442 -1.69 -34.57 -17.57
N GLU A 443 -0.78 -35.21 -18.36
CA GLU A 443 -1.00 -36.55 -18.91
C GLU A 443 -1.18 -37.59 -17.78
N SER A 444 -0.38 -37.53 -16.73
CA SER A 444 -0.49 -38.42 -15.56
C SER A 444 -1.78 -38.21 -14.75
N PHE A 445 -2.25 -36.94 -14.67
CA PHE A 445 -3.55 -36.60 -14.09
C PHE A 445 -4.70 -37.13 -14.96
N ALA A 446 -4.65 -36.93 -16.29
CA ALA A 446 -5.69 -37.37 -17.21
C ALA A 446 -5.83 -38.89 -17.26
N VAL A 447 -4.74 -39.63 -17.01
CA VAL A 447 -4.71 -41.12 -16.96
C VAL A 447 -5.03 -41.64 -15.52
N GLY A 448 -5.35 -40.73 -14.56
CA GLY A 448 -5.71 -41.13 -13.20
C GLY A 448 -4.57 -41.62 -12.31
N ARG A 449 -3.31 -41.41 -12.72
CA ARG A 449 -2.12 -41.79 -11.93
C ARG A 449 -1.80 -40.82 -10.78
N ILE A 450 -2.36 -39.61 -10.80
CA ILE A 450 -2.18 -38.58 -9.78
C ILE A 450 -3.54 -37.99 -9.47
N THR A 451 -3.87 -37.86 -8.18
CA THR A 451 -5.09 -37.20 -7.70
C THR A 451 -4.89 -35.70 -7.59
N GLY A 452 -5.94 -34.88 -7.83
CA GLY A 452 -5.87 -33.41 -7.85
C GLY A 452 -5.57 -32.70 -6.51
N GLU A 453 -5.29 -33.46 -5.45
CA GLU A 453 -4.99 -32.95 -4.09
C GLU A 453 -3.51 -32.90 -3.73
N ARG A 454 -2.61 -33.08 -4.72
CA ARG A 454 -1.14 -32.98 -4.51
C ARG A 454 -0.49 -31.95 -5.40
#